data_6796b79ac827dca933a045285d92cdf7
#
_entry.id   6796b79ac827dca933a045285d92cdf7
#
_cell.length_a   1.000
_cell.length_b   1.000
_cell.length_c   1.000
_cell.angle_alpha   90.00
_cell.angle_beta   90.00
_cell.angle_gamma   90.00
#
_symmetry.space_group_name_H-M   'P 1'
#
loop_
_entity.id
_entity.type
_entity.pdbx_description
1 polymer ?
#
loop_
_entity_poly.entity_id
_entity_poly.type
_entity_poly.pdbx_seq_one_letter_code
_entity_poly.pdbx_strand_id
1 'polypeptide(L)' 'SDTSDHMKGIAVDMRIIGVPLIKLATWISENLEFDQVILEPNWVHASFRQEGNRREIKTRFIINKKIVYKPGFGL' A
#
# COMPACT_ATOMS: atom_id res chain seq x y z
N SER A 1 22.51 13.27 -6.56
CA SER A 1 21.95 12.80 -5.31
C SER A 1 22.83 11.70 -4.76
N ASP A 2 22.82 11.53 -3.51
CA ASP A 2 23.56 10.45 -2.93
C ASP A 2 22.79 9.13 -3.07
N THR A 3 23.47 8.04 -2.78
CA THR A 3 22.89 6.72 -2.94
C THR A 3 21.78 6.42 -1.95
N SER A 4 21.70 7.17 -0.85
CA SER A 4 20.67 6.92 0.15
C SER A 4 19.26 7.21 -0.39
N ASP A 5 19.14 8.15 -1.31
CA ASP A 5 17.84 8.46 -1.92
C ASP A 5 17.34 7.29 -2.76
N HIS A 6 18.24 6.57 -3.39
CA HIS A 6 17.86 5.40 -4.17
C HIS A 6 17.42 4.24 -3.29
N MET A 7 17.93 4.19 -2.07
CA MET A 7 17.63 3.09 -1.16
C MET A 7 16.31 3.28 -0.41
N LYS A 8 15.88 4.52 -0.29
CA LYS A 8 14.68 4.83 0.51
C LYS A 8 13.38 4.37 -0.13
N GLY A 9 13.34 4.37 -1.45
CA GLY A 9 12.10 4.06 -2.13
C GLY A 9 11.13 5.22 -2.14
N ILE A 10 9.92 4.92 -2.57
CA ILE A 10 8.85 5.91 -2.74
C ILE A 10 7.60 5.37 -2.06
N ALA A 11 6.88 6.25 -1.39
CA ALA A 11 5.58 5.91 -0.81
C ALA A 11 4.56 6.96 -1.26
N VAL A 12 3.39 6.49 -1.68
CA VAL A 12 2.32 7.36 -2.15
C VAL A 12 0.98 6.91 -1.59
N ASP A 13 0.12 7.87 -1.30
CA ASP A 13 -1.28 7.63 -0.99
C ASP A 13 -2.09 8.03 -2.22
N MET A 14 -3.00 7.16 -2.65
CA MET A 14 -3.73 7.42 -3.89
C MET A 14 -5.17 6.93 -3.82
N ARG A 15 -5.99 7.54 -4.64
CA ARG A 15 -7.33 7.04 -4.92
C ARG A 15 -7.76 7.56 -6.28
N ILE A 16 -8.65 6.83 -6.92
CA ILE A 16 -9.18 7.19 -8.23
C ILE A 16 -10.68 7.32 -8.09
N ILE A 17 -11.22 8.47 -8.49
CA ILE A 17 -12.66 8.71 -8.43
C ILE A 17 -13.38 7.66 -9.27
N GLY A 18 -14.39 7.04 -8.66
CA GLY A 18 -15.18 6.02 -9.36
C GLY A 18 -14.61 4.62 -9.31
N VAL A 19 -13.42 4.43 -8.73
CA VAL A 19 -12.81 3.12 -8.59
C VAL A 19 -12.82 2.73 -7.10
N PRO A 20 -13.43 1.60 -6.75
CA PRO A 20 -13.37 1.11 -5.37
C PRO A 20 -11.92 0.92 -4.92
N LEU A 21 -11.63 1.30 -3.69
CA LEU A 21 -10.26 1.23 -3.17
C LEU A 21 -9.70 -0.19 -3.22
N ILE A 22 -10.52 -1.19 -2.94
CA ILE A 22 -10.05 -2.58 -2.98
C ILE A 22 -9.64 -2.99 -4.40
N LYS A 23 -10.34 -2.48 -5.41
CA LYS A 23 -9.96 -2.76 -6.80
C LYS A 23 -8.63 -2.12 -7.15
N LEU A 24 -8.42 -0.88 -6.70
CA LEU A 24 -7.15 -0.20 -6.92
C LEU A 24 -6.00 -0.93 -6.23
N ALA A 25 -6.20 -1.29 -4.96
CA ALA A 25 -5.18 -2.02 -4.21
C ALA A 25 -4.85 -3.36 -4.85
N THR A 26 -5.87 -4.10 -5.27
CA THR A 26 -5.68 -5.38 -5.94
C THR A 26 -4.92 -5.21 -7.25
N TRP A 27 -5.30 -4.21 -8.05
CA TRP A 27 -4.63 -3.96 -9.31
C TRP A 27 -3.14 -3.66 -9.11
N ILE A 28 -2.82 -2.83 -8.12
CA ILE A 28 -1.42 -2.51 -7.83
C ILE A 28 -0.67 -3.78 -7.44
N SER A 29 -1.26 -4.59 -6.59
CA SER A 29 -0.60 -5.80 -6.09
C SER A 29 -0.38 -6.84 -7.19
N GLU A 30 -1.22 -6.84 -8.21
CA GLU A 30 -1.11 -7.81 -9.30
C GLU A 30 -0.25 -7.33 -10.46
N ASN A 31 -0.08 -6.03 -10.62
CA ASN A 31 0.54 -5.47 -11.83
C ASN A 31 1.87 -4.77 -11.59
N LEU A 32 2.17 -4.38 -10.37
CA LEU A 32 3.37 -3.61 -10.08
C LEU A 32 4.28 -4.34 -9.09
N GLU A 33 5.58 -4.07 -9.20
CA GLU A 33 6.51 -4.47 -8.15
C GLU A 33 6.35 -3.48 -7.02
N PHE A 34 6.02 -3.98 -5.83
CA PHE A 34 5.76 -3.11 -4.68
C PHE A 34 6.37 -3.68 -3.41
N ASP A 35 6.67 -2.79 -2.48
CA ASP A 35 7.13 -3.17 -1.16
C ASP A 35 5.94 -3.44 -0.25
N GLN A 36 4.99 -2.50 -0.22
CA GLN A 36 3.85 -2.59 0.68
C GLN A 36 2.64 -1.92 0.04
N VAL A 37 1.48 -2.55 0.10
CA VAL A 37 0.21 -1.94 -0.28
C VAL A 37 -0.73 -2.09 0.91
N ILE A 38 -1.25 -0.97 1.38
CA ILE A 38 -2.17 -0.93 2.51
C ILE A 38 -3.49 -0.35 2.06
N LEU A 39 -4.54 -1.14 2.19
CA LEU A 39 -5.90 -0.69 1.94
C LEU A 39 -6.38 0.07 3.18
N GLU A 40 -6.53 1.37 3.06
CA GLU A 40 -6.96 2.24 4.14
C GLU A 40 -8.39 2.70 3.90
N PRO A 41 -9.06 3.29 4.91
CA PRO A 41 -10.49 3.62 4.77
C PRO A 41 -10.82 4.57 3.63
N ASN A 42 -9.92 5.50 3.30
CA ASN A 42 -10.21 6.54 2.33
C ASN A 42 -9.23 6.61 1.17
N TRP A 43 -8.19 5.79 1.19
CA TRP A 43 -7.18 5.76 0.12
C TRP A 43 -6.40 4.46 0.17
N VAL A 44 -5.53 4.27 -0.81
CA VAL A 44 -4.59 3.15 -0.83
C VAL A 44 -3.19 3.71 -0.63
N HIS A 45 -2.46 3.17 0.32
CA HIS A 45 -1.05 3.48 0.53
C HIS A 45 -0.22 2.44 -0.19
N ALA A 46 0.71 2.88 -1.04
CA ALA A 46 1.60 1.97 -1.75
C ALA A 46 3.03 2.46 -1.64
N SER A 47 3.94 1.55 -1.39
CA SER A 47 5.36 1.87 -1.34
C SER A 47 6.14 0.96 -2.26
N PHE A 48 7.24 1.49 -2.78
CA PHE A 48 8.05 0.83 -3.78
C PHE A 48 9.52 1.04 -3.44
N ARG A 49 10.31 0.01 -3.56
CA ARG A 49 11.76 0.07 -3.41
C ARG A 49 12.41 -0.25 -4.74
N GLN A 50 13.62 0.25 -4.96
CA GLN A 50 14.38 -0.13 -6.14
C GLN A 50 14.67 -1.62 -6.15
N GLU A 51 14.92 -2.18 -4.97
CA GLU A 51 15.12 -3.61 -4.83
C GLU A 51 14.72 -4.03 -3.43
N GLY A 52 14.49 -5.32 -3.23
CA GLY A 52 14.08 -5.83 -1.94
C GLY A 52 12.63 -5.58 -1.60
N ASN A 53 11.78 -5.42 -2.60
CA ASN A 53 10.35 -5.26 -2.39
C ASN A 53 9.77 -6.50 -1.71
N ARG A 54 9.10 -6.30 -0.57
CA ARG A 54 8.59 -7.40 0.24
C ARG A 54 7.25 -7.94 -0.24
N ARG A 55 6.53 -7.20 -1.06
CA ARG A 55 5.21 -7.55 -1.59
C ARG A 55 4.20 -7.81 -0.47
N GLU A 56 4.23 -6.96 0.53
CA GLU A 56 3.38 -7.07 1.71
C GLU A 56 2.06 -6.36 1.47
N ILE A 57 0.94 -7.04 1.72
CA ILE A 57 -0.38 -6.44 1.59
C ILE A 57 -1.10 -6.48 2.93
N LYS A 58 -1.77 -5.38 3.26
CA LYS A 58 -2.46 -5.21 4.54
C LYS A 58 -3.73 -4.40 4.36
N THR A 59 -4.62 -4.53 5.32
CA THR A 59 -5.79 -3.65 5.44
C THR A 59 -5.74 -3.00 6.81
N ARG A 60 -5.99 -1.71 6.84
CA ARG A 60 -6.06 -0.95 8.09
C ARG A 60 -7.50 -0.88 8.57
N PHE A 61 -7.71 -1.26 9.80
CA PHE A 61 -9.00 -1.18 10.47
C PHE A 61 -8.90 -0.26 11.68
N ILE A 62 -10.02 0.35 12.04
CA ILE A 62 -10.14 1.08 13.29
C ILE A 62 -11.12 0.29 14.15
N ILE A 63 -10.61 -0.29 15.22
CA ILE A 63 -11.40 -1.12 16.13
C ILE A 63 -11.27 -0.55 17.53
N ASN A 64 -12.39 -0.17 18.13
CA ASN A 64 -12.40 0.44 19.47
C ASN A 64 -11.44 1.63 19.56
N LYS A 65 -11.47 2.50 18.56
CA LYS A 65 -10.62 3.70 18.47
C LYS A 65 -9.13 3.39 18.37
N LYS A 66 -8.76 2.15 18.05
CA LYS A 66 -7.38 1.75 17.84
C LYS A 66 -7.15 1.35 16.40
N ILE A 67 -5.98 1.67 15.88
CA ILE A 67 -5.59 1.28 14.52
C ILE A 67 -5.04 -0.14 14.58
N VAL A 68 -5.59 -0.99 13.73
CA VAL A 68 -5.18 -2.39 13.62
C VAL A 68 -4.90 -2.71 12.16
N TYR A 69 -3.76 -3.33 11.89
CA TYR A 69 -3.40 -3.79 10.56
C TYR A 69 -3.56 -5.30 10.49
N LYS A 70 -4.22 -5.78 9.44
CA LYS A 70 -4.36 -7.22 9.19
C LYS A 70 -3.82 -7.56 7.82
N PRO A 71 -3.20 -8.73 7.65
CA PRO A 71 -2.67 -9.12 6.35
C PRO A 71 -3.78 -9.32 5.32
N GLY A 72 -3.44 -9.03 4.07
CA GLY A 72 -4.37 -9.19 2.95
C GLY A 72 -5.32 -8.00 2.83
N PHE A 73 -6.14 -8.04 1.78
CA PHE A 73 -7.22 -7.07 1.58
C PHE A 73 -8.52 -7.72 2.04
N GLY A 74 -8.54 -8.05 3.29
CA GLY A 74 -9.68 -8.69 3.88
C GLY A 74 -10.66 -7.67 4.42
N LEU A 75 -11.91 -8.08 4.48
CA LEU A 75 -12.95 -7.29 5.10
C LEU A 75 -13.47 -8.01 6.31
#